data_81eee3e612a38a9516b6d45d4d2af93d
#
_entry.id   81eee3e612a38a9516b6d45d4d2af93d
#
_cell.length_a   1.000
_cell.length_b   1.000
_cell.length_c   1.000
_cell.angle_alpha   90.00
_cell.angle_beta   90.00
_cell.angle_gamma   90.00
#
_symmetry.space_group_name_H-M   'P 1'
#
loop_
_entity.id
_entity.type
_entity.pdbx_description
1 polymer ?
#
loop_
_entity_poly.entity_id
_entity_poly.type
_entity_poly.pdbx_seq_one_letter_code
_entity_poly.pdbx_strand_id
1 'polypeptide(L)'
;MDLKSIYRKYNHIKTQINDLQDKIDRLNVITPIKDYSLIEKVQSSYKRKYDDKIVDRIHKIQRYEMEIEDLEFELFSMDLAINTLNEKEKVVFECIGEGDSVAETMRMTLLSRSVVENMIRDIEQRLTFHLEDFI
;
A
#
# COMPACT_ATOMS: atom_id res chain seq x y z
N MET A 1 6.67 11.80 -12.68
CA MET A 1 6.33 11.76 -11.23
C MET A 1 7.60 12.00 -10.44
N ASP A 2 7.58 12.88 -9.47
CA ASP A 2 8.76 13.15 -8.66
C ASP A 2 8.94 12.09 -7.55
N LEU A 3 10.12 12.09 -6.96
CA LEU A 3 10.49 11.12 -5.93
C LEU A 3 9.58 11.19 -4.70
N LYS A 4 9.21 12.41 -4.28
CA LYS A 4 8.31 12.61 -3.15
C LYS A 4 6.93 12.01 -3.41
N SER A 5 6.40 12.19 -4.61
CA SER A 5 5.09 11.63 -5.00
C SER A 5 5.11 10.12 -5.01
N ILE A 6 6.18 9.51 -5.51
CA ILE A 6 6.35 8.05 -5.51
C ILE A 6 6.41 7.52 -4.08
N TYR A 7 7.21 8.17 -3.22
CA TYR A 7 7.34 7.79 -1.81
C TYR A 7 6.02 7.91 -1.06
N ARG A 8 5.28 9.01 -1.26
CA ARG A 8 3.97 9.22 -0.65
C ARG A 8 2.96 8.18 -1.10
N LYS A 9 2.94 7.85 -2.39
CA LYS A 9 2.05 6.83 -2.92
C LYS A 9 2.35 5.46 -2.30
N TYR A 10 3.62 5.11 -2.19
CA TYR A 10 4.08 3.87 -1.57
C TYR A 10 3.57 3.74 -0.13
N ASN A 11 3.78 4.78 0.67
CA ASN A 11 3.31 4.80 2.06
C ASN A 11 1.79 4.85 2.16
N HIS A 12 1.13 5.55 1.25
CA HIS A 12 -0.33 5.64 1.22
C HIS A 12 -0.97 4.27 0.98
N ILE A 13 -0.42 3.48 0.07
CA ILE A 13 -0.89 2.12 -0.19
C ILE A 13 -0.77 1.26 1.08
N LYS A 14 0.35 1.35 1.79
CA LYS A 14 0.52 0.64 3.06
C LYS A 14 -0.53 1.04 4.08
N THR A 15 -0.80 2.32 4.21
CA THR A 15 -1.81 2.85 5.12
C THR A 15 -3.21 2.37 4.74
N GLN A 16 -3.53 2.40 3.45
CA GLN A 16 -4.83 1.90 2.95
C GLN A 16 -5.03 0.42 3.27
N ILE A 17 -4.01 -0.41 3.09
CA ILE A 17 -4.07 -1.84 3.43
C ILE A 17 -4.37 -2.01 4.92
N ASN A 18 -3.66 -1.28 5.78
CA ASN A 18 -3.87 -1.35 7.23
C ASN A 18 -5.28 -0.88 7.62
N ASP A 19 -5.76 0.20 7.03
CA ASP A 19 -7.10 0.72 7.29
C ASP A 19 -8.20 -0.28 6.88
N LEU A 20 -8.03 -0.92 5.73
CA LEU A 20 -8.97 -1.95 5.27
C LEU A 20 -8.92 -3.18 6.17
N GLN A 21 -7.73 -3.59 6.60
CA GLN A 21 -7.58 -4.70 7.54
C GLN A 21 -8.26 -4.40 8.88
N ASP A 22 -8.13 -3.17 9.40
CA ASP A 22 -8.83 -2.74 10.61
C ASP A 22 -10.34 -2.78 10.44
N LYS A 23 -10.85 -2.37 9.28
CA LYS A 23 -12.29 -2.46 8.98
C LYS A 23 -12.78 -3.90 8.96
N ILE A 24 -12.00 -4.81 8.37
CA ILE A 24 -12.32 -6.24 8.36
C ILE A 24 -12.34 -6.78 9.79
N ASP A 25 -11.33 -6.44 10.59
CA ASP A 25 -11.23 -6.91 11.98
C ASP A 25 -12.43 -6.44 12.80
N ARG A 26 -12.88 -5.19 12.64
CA ARG A 26 -14.07 -4.67 13.31
C ARG A 26 -15.33 -5.41 12.89
N LEU A 27 -15.49 -5.69 11.61
CA LEU A 27 -16.64 -6.43 11.10
C LEU A 27 -16.63 -7.87 11.58
N ASN A 28 -15.46 -8.49 11.71
CA ASN A 28 -15.31 -9.84 12.25
C ASN A 28 -15.69 -9.93 13.74
N VAL A 29 -15.43 -8.88 14.52
CA VAL A 29 -15.86 -8.82 15.93
C VAL A 29 -17.37 -8.79 16.04
N ILE A 30 -18.05 -8.02 15.16
CA ILE A 30 -19.50 -7.86 15.15
C ILE A 30 -20.17 -9.10 14.52
N THR A 31 -19.53 -9.70 13.52
CA THR A 31 -20.05 -10.85 12.76
C THR A 31 -19.05 -12.00 12.88
N PRO A 32 -19.17 -12.88 13.90
CA PRO A 32 -18.15 -13.89 14.17
C PRO A 32 -18.13 -15.06 13.19
N ILE A 33 -18.78 -14.94 12.04
CA ILE A 33 -18.81 -15.97 11.01
C ILE A 33 -17.55 -15.83 10.16
N LYS A 34 -16.61 -16.79 10.31
CA LYS A 34 -15.35 -16.81 9.57
C LYS A 34 -15.37 -17.73 8.35
N ASP A 35 -16.36 -18.60 8.26
CA ASP A 35 -16.49 -19.57 7.18
C ASP A 35 -17.54 -19.09 6.17
N TYR A 36 -17.09 -18.76 4.97
CA TYR A 36 -17.96 -18.27 3.92
C TYR A 36 -18.97 -19.30 3.40
N SER A 37 -18.78 -20.59 3.70
CA SER A 37 -19.77 -21.61 3.39
C SER A 37 -21.09 -21.39 4.13
N LEU A 38 -21.04 -20.69 5.26
CA LEU A 38 -22.24 -20.33 6.03
C LEU A 38 -23.11 -19.28 5.34
N ILE A 39 -22.56 -18.52 4.37
CA ILE A 39 -23.32 -17.54 3.61
C ILE A 39 -24.48 -18.21 2.89
N GLU A 40 -24.24 -19.33 2.24
CA GLU A 40 -25.26 -20.10 1.53
C GLU A 40 -26.36 -20.58 2.47
N LYS A 41 -26.00 -21.05 3.66
CA LYS A 41 -26.98 -21.48 4.68
C LYS A 41 -27.83 -20.31 5.15
N VAL A 42 -27.22 -19.17 5.43
CA VAL A 42 -27.94 -17.97 5.86
C VAL A 42 -28.88 -17.49 4.76
N GLN A 43 -28.44 -17.48 3.50
CA GLN A 43 -29.25 -17.05 2.35
C GLN A 43 -30.39 -18.00 2.04
N SER A 44 -30.19 -19.30 2.23
CA SER A 44 -31.20 -20.32 1.91
C SER A 44 -32.23 -20.53 3.00
N SER A 45 -31.87 -20.28 4.28
CA SER A 45 -32.74 -20.63 5.39
C SER A 45 -33.81 -19.61 5.74
N TYR A 46 -33.54 -18.29 5.68
CA TYR A 46 -34.52 -17.24 6.03
C TYR A 46 -34.24 -15.88 5.44
N LYS A 47 -35.29 -15.17 5.03
CA LYS A 47 -35.27 -13.75 4.67
C LYS A 47 -35.59 -12.87 5.89
N ARG A 48 -34.88 -13.06 7.01
CA ARG A 48 -35.00 -12.20 8.18
C ARG A 48 -34.08 -11.00 8.02
N LYS A 49 -34.49 -9.82 8.51
CA LYS A 49 -33.64 -8.61 8.53
C LYS A 49 -32.28 -8.86 9.19
N TYR A 50 -32.25 -9.70 10.22
CA TYR A 50 -31.03 -10.06 10.92
C TYR A 50 -30.04 -10.82 10.01
N ASP A 51 -30.55 -11.82 9.27
CA ASP A 51 -29.73 -12.62 8.36
C ASP A 51 -29.22 -11.78 7.19
N ASP A 52 -30.05 -10.87 6.67
CA ASP A 52 -29.64 -9.94 5.61
C ASP A 52 -28.48 -9.04 6.04
N LYS A 53 -28.52 -8.54 7.29
CA LYS A 53 -27.45 -7.73 7.83
C LYS A 53 -26.14 -8.51 7.97
N ILE A 54 -26.22 -9.77 8.38
CA ILE A 54 -25.04 -10.64 8.47
C ILE A 54 -24.44 -10.88 7.08
N VAL A 55 -25.28 -11.21 6.11
CA VAL A 55 -24.86 -11.43 4.72
C VAL A 55 -24.21 -10.15 4.15
N ASP A 56 -24.81 -8.98 4.38
CA ASP A 56 -24.25 -7.71 3.93
C ASP A 56 -22.86 -7.44 4.52
N ARG A 57 -22.67 -7.75 5.80
CA ARG A 57 -21.36 -7.61 6.46
C ARG A 57 -20.31 -8.54 5.87
N ILE A 58 -20.70 -9.79 5.59
CA ILE A 58 -19.81 -10.76 4.96
C ILE A 58 -19.41 -10.29 3.56
N HIS A 59 -20.35 -9.76 2.78
CA HIS A 59 -20.06 -9.21 1.45
C HIS A 59 -19.13 -8.00 1.53
N LYS A 60 -19.28 -7.16 2.55
CA LYS A 60 -18.34 -6.05 2.79
C LYS A 60 -16.93 -6.54 3.08
N ILE A 61 -16.81 -7.55 3.93
CA ILE A 61 -15.51 -8.17 4.24
C ILE A 61 -14.87 -8.69 2.96
N GLN A 62 -15.62 -9.39 2.13
CA GLN A 62 -15.11 -9.92 0.86
C GLN A 62 -14.63 -8.80 -0.08
N ARG A 63 -15.39 -7.70 -0.17
CA ARG A 63 -14.96 -6.53 -0.98
C ARG A 63 -13.68 -5.92 -0.46
N TYR A 64 -13.55 -5.76 0.85
CA TYR A 64 -12.32 -5.21 1.46
C TYR A 64 -11.14 -6.15 1.23
N GLU A 65 -11.33 -7.45 1.32
CA GLU A 65 -10.29 -8.44 1.01
C GLU A 65 -9.81 -8.34 -0.43
N MET A 66 -10.74 -8.15 -1.38
CA MET A 66 -10.40 -7.95 -2.79
C MET A 66 -9.62 -6.64 -3.01
N GLU A 67 -10.03 -5.56 -2.36
CA GLU A 67 -9.31 -4.28 -2.41
C GLU A 67 -7.89 -4.42 -1.85
N ILE A 68 -7.75 -5.17 -0.75
CA ILE A 68 -6.43 -5.45 -0.17
C ILE A 68 -5.55 -6.24 -1.15
N GLU A 69 -6.09 -7.25 -1.81
CA GLU A 69 -5.34 -8.01 -2.81
C GLU A 69 -4.82 -7.12 -3.93
N ASP A 70 -5.65 -6.22 -4.45
CA ASP A 70 -5.25 -5.29 -5.50
C ASP A 70 -4.16 -4.33 -5.02
N LEU A 71 -4.30 -3.82 -3.80
CA LEU A 71 -3.31 -2.94 -3.19
C LEU A 71 -2.00 -3.67 -2.88
N GLU A 72 -2.08 -4.91 -2.42
CA GLU A 72 -0.89 -5.75 -2.17
C GLU A 72 -0.12 -6.04 -3.45
N PHE A 73 -0.83 -6.27 -4.56
CA PHE A 73 -0.20 -6.45 -5.85
C PHE A 73 0.52 -5.18 -6.30
N GLU A 74 -0.12 -4.03 -6.14
CA GLU A 74 0.47 -2.73 -6.46
C GLU A 74 1.69 -2.46 -5.56
N LEU A 75 1.58 -2.74 -4.26
CA LEU A 75 2.68 -2.61 -3.30
C LEU A 75 3.85 -3.53 -3.67
N PHE A 76 3.58 -4.76 -4.03
CA PHE A 76 4.60 -5.72 -4.46
C PHE A 76 5.37 -5.19 -5.68
N SER A 77 4.66 -4.63 -6.66
CA SER A 77 5.28 -4.04 -7.85
C SER A 77 6.18 -2.85 -7.50
N MET A 78 5.74 -2.01 -6.56
CA MET A 78 6.54 -0.90 -6.07
C MET A 78 7.77 -1.39 -5.29
N ASP A 79 7.62 -2.42 -4.47
CA ASP A 79 8.74 -3.03 -3.75
C ASP A 79 9.80 -3.60 -4.71
N LEU A 80 9.37 -4.25 -5.78
CA LEU A 80 10.30 -4.73 -6.80
C LEU A 80 11.09 -3.60 -7.44
N ALA A 81 10.43 -2.48 -7.74
CA ALA A 81 11.09 -1.31 -8.31
C ALA A 81 12.08 -0.69 -7.32
N ILE A 82 11.67 -0.52 -6.07
CA ILE A 82 12.53 0.05 -5.02
C ILE A 82 13.73 -0.86 -4.74
N ASN A 83 13.57 -2.16 -4.80
CA ASN A 83 14.66 -3.11 -4.59
C ASN A 83 15.72 -3.10 -5.70
N THR A 84 15.47 -2.43 -6.82
CA THR A 84 16.52 -2.19 -7.85
C THR A 84 17.53 -1.15 -7.40
N LEU A 85 17.22 -0.37 -6.36
CA LEU A 85 18.10 0.66 -5.82
C LEU A 85 19.17 0.03 -4.91
N ASN A 86 20.40 0.58 -4.94
CA ASN A 86 21.41 0.19 -3.98
C ASN A 86 21.15 0.82 -2.59
N GLU A 87 21.93 0.48 -1.59
CA GLU A 87 21.71 0.96 -0.22
C GLU A 87 21.74 2.48 -0.09
N LYS A 88 22.70 3.13 -0.74
CA LYS A 88 22.81 4.61 -0.71
C LYS A 88 21.64 5.27 -1.42
N GLU A 89 21.22 4.72 -2.55
CA GLU A 89 20.05 5.20 -3.28
C GLU A 89 18.78 5.06 -2.46
N LYS A 90 18.63 3.97 -1.72
CA LYS A 90 17.49 3.77 -0.80
C LYS A 90 17.48 4.82 0.31
N VAL A 91 18.63 5.14 0.88
CA VAL A 91 18.73 6.19 1.91
C VAL A 91 18.33 7.55 1.32
N VAL A 92 18.82 7.89 0.13
CA VAL A 92 18.42 9.13 -0.56
C VAL A 92 16.92 9.14 -0.82
N PHE A 93 16.37 8.05 -1.30
CA PHE A 93 14.93 7.90 -1.55
C PHE A 93 14.11 8.18 -0.29
N GLU A 94 14.50 7.58 0.83
CA GLU A 94 13.81 7.77 2.11
C GLU A 94 13.95 9.20 2.64
N CYS A 95 15.15 9.76 2.61
CA CYS A 95 15.40 11.12 3.10
C CYS A 95 14.58 12.16 2.35
N ILE A 96 14.66 12.14 1.02
CA ILE A 96 13.92 13.10 0.18
C ILE A 96 12.41 12.85 0.28
N GLY A 97 12.01 11.58 0.34
CA GLY A 97 10.60 11.21 0.49
C GLY A 97 9.99 11.73 1.79
N GLU A 98 10.75 11.68 2.89
CA GLU A 98 10.33 12.19 4.20
C GLU A 98 10.33 13.73 4.28
N GLY A 99 10.83 14.40 3.27
CA GLY A 99 10.85 15.85 3.20
C GLY A 99 12.17 16.51 3.59
N ASP A 100 13.23 15.71 3.76
CA ASP A 100 14.56 16.24 4.05
C ASP A 100 15.08 17.06 2.86
N SER A 101 15.85 18.10 3.16
CA SER A 101 16.53 18.90 2.15
C SER A 101 17.72 18.12 1.55
N VAL A 102 18.22 18.60 0.41
CA VAL A 102 19.45 18.04 -0.18
C VAL A 102 20.61 18.15 0.82
N ALA A 103 20.72 19.26 1.55
CA ALA A 103 21.75 19.44 2.55
C ALA A 103 21.69 18.41 3.68
N GLU A 104 20.49 18.10 4.17
CA GLU A 104 20.28 17.08 5.21
C GLU A 104 20.62 15.68 4.68
N THR A 105 20.23 15.39 3.44
CA THR A 105 20.55 14.14 2.76
C THR A 105 22.06 13.97 2.57
N MET A 106 22.77 15.03 2.23
CA MET A 106 24.23 15.03 2.14
C MET A 106 24.89 14.62 3.46
N ARG A 107 24.38 15.10 4.59
CA ARG A 107 24.89 14.74 5.91
C ARG A 107 24.65 13.28 6.22
N MET A 108 23.49 12.76 5.87
CA MET A 108 23.13 11.36 6.14
C MET A 108 23.92 10.37 5.28
N THR A 109 24.22 10.74 4.05
CA THR A 109 24.86 9.84 3.07
C THR A 109 26.37 10.09 2.93
N LEU A 110 26.86 11.21 3.41
CA LEU A 110 28.26 11.66 3.24
C LEU A 110 28.65 11.82 1.76
N LEU A 111 27.67 12.17 0.92
CA LEU A 111 27.86 12.41 -0.50
C LEU A 111 27.86 13.91 -0.81
N SER A 112 28.47 14.31 -1.94
CA SER A 112 28.44 15.69 -2.40
C SER A 112 27.05 16.05 -2.93
N ARG A 113 26.78 17.35 -3.01
CA ARG A 113 25.50 17.86 -3.51
C ARG A 113 25.19 17.39 -4.93
N SER A 114 26.18 17.47 -5.83
CA SER A 114 25.99 17.05 -7.20
C SER A 114 25.66 15.57 -7.33
N VAL A 115 26.30 14.73 -6.50
CA VAL A 115 26.05 13.29 -6.47
C VAL A 115 24.64 13.02 -5.97
N VAL A 116 24.20 13.67 -4.89
CA VAL A 116 22.83 13.53 -4.35
C VAL A 116 21.80 13.97 -5.39
N GLU A 117 21.98 15.12 -6.03
CA GLU A 117 21.04 15.62 -7.05
C GLU A 117 20.95 14.67 -8.25
N ASN A 118 22.09 14.12 -8.71
CA ASN A 118 22.11 13.14 -9.78
C ASN A 118 21.41 11.83 -9.37
N MET A 119 21.63 11.38 -8.16
CA MET A 119 20.96 10.20 -7.62
C MET A 119 19.45 10.38 -7.56
N ILE A 120 18.97 11.54 -7.15
CA ILE A 120 17.54 11.86 -7.12
C ILE A 120 16.95 11.72 -8.53
N ARG A 121 17.60 12.28 -9.56
CA ARG A 121 17.13 12.17 -10.95
C ARG A 121 17.13 10.73 -11.43
N ASP A 122 18.20 9.99 -11.16
CA ASP A 122 18.31 8.60 -11.57
C ASP A 122 17.25 7.73 -10.91
N ILE A 123 16.99 7.94 -9.61
CA ILE A 123 15.95 7.24 -8.86
C ILE A 123 14.58 7.55 -9.48
N GLU A 124 14.28 8.82 -9.70
CA GLU A 124 13.00 9.24 -10.30
C GLU A 124 12.78 8.57 -11.65
N GLN A 125 13.77 8.60 -12.53
CA GLN A 125 13.67 7.98 -13.84
C GLN A 125 13.47 6.47 -13.75
N ARG A 126 14.25 5.82 -12.90
CA ARG A 126 14.21 4.36 -12.77
C ARG A 126 12.89 3.89 -12.18
N LEU A 127 12.42 4.54 -11.12
CA LEU A 127 11.15 4.18 -10.49
C LEU A 127 9.96 4.52 -11.39
N THR A 128 9.98 5.65 -12.06
CA THR A 128 8.92 6.02 -13.00
C THR A 128 8.81 4.99 -14.12
N PHE A 129 9.95 4.56 -14.67
CA PHE A 129 9.96 3.52 -15.70
C PHE A 129 9.31 2.22 -15.21
N HIS A 130 9.67 1.76 -14.02
CA HIS A 130 9.13 0.52 -13.46
C HIS A 130 7.66 0.62 -13.04
N LEU A 131 7.19 1.82 -12.71
CA LEU A 131 5.83 2.04 -12.20
C LEU A 131 4.88 2.63 -13.27
N GLU A 132 5.32 2.73 -14.50
CA GLU A 132 4.57 3.35 -15.59
C GLU A 132 3.18 2.72 -15.78
N ASP A 133 3.08 1.41 -15.60
CA ASP A 133 1.83 0.67 -15.74
C ASP A 133 0.87 0.84 -14.55
N PHE A 134 1.35 1.39 -13.42
CA PHE A 134 0.60 1.53 -12.17
C PHE A 134 0.31 2.97 -11.80
N ILE A 135 0.83 3.90 -12.56
CA ILE A 135 0.63 5.33 -12.37
C ILE A 135 -0.45 5.86 -13.36
#